data_8ef2d4e7c714b874ab3f067863268ec1
#
_entry.id   8ef2d4e7c714b874ab3f067863268ec1
#
_cell.length_a   1.000
_cell.length_b   1.000
_cell.length_c   1.000
_cell.angle_alpha   90.00
_cell.angle_beta   90.00
_cell.angle_gamma   90.00
#
_symmetry.space_group_name_H-M   'P 1'
#
loop_
_entity.id
_entity.type
_entity.pdbx_description
1 polymer ?
#
loop_
_entity_poly.entity_id
_entity_poly.type
_entity_poly.pdbx_seq_one_letter_code
_entity_poly.pdbx_strand_id
1 'polypeptide(L)'
;MEYKLAHPETYWRAEFSDPLIYVFGRDKVSPPIEDEEYVSRINKHLKEKISSKDDINCICEYLTFLFCDEIILTNENQKELMIDINPYDVADIVNEKAIINTHRTLDTKYYYVNESSYKLDENRLNFGYFGAIYNARSFEDFINAFDSLNDDLKDKITLHIFTSTKTFFEQLLSPDLYKITNLNPPVNFLEFLNLTTKFDVLLVEDSDKGNFKLNPYLPSKLSDYQGSDAAIWGICEEGSIMDSLNLDYKSKLNDIDSGKKAIEKIIEDKLNLKNSLNTDIKTEQYYRQRIDQLTQKIYELVNVAQEEFKKDKNYELEIKELNLKVNELENINSEILNSNSWKATEKLRKIKRKFK
;
A
#
# COMPACT_ATOMS: atom_id res chain seq x y z
N MET A 1 -10.67 -30.96 1.51
CA MET A 1 -11.94 -31.38 2.13
C MET A 1 -11.94 -32.85 2.55
N GLU A 2 -11.70 -33.83 1.67
CA GLU A 2 -11.66 -35.26 2.06
C GLU A 2 -10.70 -35.54 3.22
N TYR A 3 -9.55 -34.88 3.25
CA TYR A 3 -8.63 -34.96 4.38
C TYR A 3 -9.28 -34.48 5.70
N LYS A 4 -10.00 -33.35 5.67
CA LYS A 4 -10.71 -32.81 6.85
C LYS A 4 -11.82 -33.76 7.33
N LEU A 5 -12.50 -34.43 6.39
CA LEU A 5 -13.51 -35.43 6.74
C LEU A 5 -12.92 -36.68 7.39
N ALA A 6 -11.73 -37.10 6.95
CA ALA A 6 -11.00 -38.23 7.53
C ALA A 6 -10.30 -37.86 8.86
N HIS A 7 -9.96 -36.58 9.03
CA HIS A 7 -9.22 -36.02 10.16
C HIS A 7 -9.94 -34.76 10.69
N PRO A 8 -11.08 -34.90 11.34
CA PRO A 8 -11.90 -33.77 11.80
C PRO A 8 -11.20 -32.87 12.81
N GLU A 9 -10.21 -33.40 13.53
CA GLU A 9 -9.35 -32.65 14.47
C GLU A 9 -8.39 -31.66 13.78
N THR A 10 -8.16 -31.80 12.47
CA THR A 10 -7.27 -30.92 11.72
C THR A 10 -7.88 -29.52 11.60
N TYR A 11 -7.20 -28.52 12.11
CA TYR A 11 -7.62 -27.15 11.94
C TYR A 11 -7.36 -26.68 10.49
N TRP A 12 -8.42 -26.21 9.83
CA TRP A 12 -8.37 -25.72 8.46
C TRP A 12 -8.80 -24.26 8.38
N ARG A 13 -7.83 -23.38 8.13
CA ARG A 13 -8.06 -21.97 7.84
C ARG A 13 -8.01 -21.77 6.33
N ALA A 14 -9.10 -21.27 5.76
CA ALA A 14 -9.22 -20.96 4.33
C ALA A 14 -9.03 -19.45 4.12
N GLU A 15 -8.17 -19.08 3.20
CA GLU A 15 -7.89 -17.68 2.88
C GLU A 15 -8.23 -17.40 1.41
N PHE A 16 -9.06 -16.39 1.18
CA PHE A 16 -9.51 -15.95 -0.12
C PHE A 16 -8.99 -14.57 -0.41
N SER A 17 -8.08 -14.43 -1.38
CA SER A 17 -7.65 -13.12 -1.89
C SER A 17 -8.76 -12.48 -2.71
N ASP A 18 -9.47 -13.29 -3.52
CA ASP A 18 -10.58 -12.88 -4.39
C ASP A 18 -11.68 -13.97 -4.37
N PRO A 19 -12.94 -13.64 -4.72
CA PRO A 19 -13.99 -14.63 -4.93
C PRO A 19 -13.63 -15.61 -6.05
N LEU A 20 -13.92 -16.91 -5.87
CA LEU A 20 -13.68 -17.92 -6.91
C LEU A 20 -14.73 -17.88 -8.02
N ILE A 21 -15.97 -17.58 -7.66
CA ILE A 21 -17.11 -17.57 -8.58
C ILE A 21 -16.94 -16.48 -9.65
N TYR A 22 -16.29 -15.38 -9.27
CA TYR A 22 -16.21 -14.21 -10.10
C TYR A 22 -14.81 -13.59 -10.13
N VAL A 23 -14.30 -13.36 -11.33
CA VAL A 23 -13.02 -12.71 -11.53
C VAL A 23 -13.18 -11.53 -12.51
N PHE A 24 -12.98 -10.30 -12.02
CA PHE A 24 -12.95 -9.06 -12.83
C PHE A 24 -14.19 -8.86 -13.73
N GLY A 25 -15.38 -8.92 -13.13
CA GLY A 25 -16.60 -8.61 -13.85
C GLY A 25 -17.05 -9.65 -14.87
N ARG A 26 -16.55 -10.87 -14.81
CA ARG A 26 -16.92 -11.95 -15.73
C ARG A 26 -17.24 -13.22 -14.97
N ASP A 27 -18.37 -13.83 -15.32
CA ASP A 27 -18.68 -15.16 -14.86
C ASP A 27 -17.56 -16.12 -15.26
N LYS A 28 -16.98 -16.78 -14.29
CA LYS A 28 -15.96 -17.78 -14.55
C LYS A 28 -16.66 -19.10 -14.85
N VAL A 29 -16.78 -19.39 -16.13
CA VAL A 29 -17.31 -20.71 -16.55
C VAL A 29 -16.28 -21.78 -16.25
N SER A 30 -16.65 -22.71 -15.41
CA SER A 30 -15.81 -23.86 -15.04
C SER A 30 -16.43 -25.14 -15.59
N PRO A 31 -15.62 -26.15 -15.94
CA PRO A 31 -16.14 -27.44 -16.35
C PRO A 31 -16.87 -28.08 -15.18
N PRO A 32 -17.88 -28.93 -15.46
CA PRO A 32 -18.57 -29.72 -14.43
C PRO A 32 -17.59 -30.72 -13.77
N ILE A 33 -17.97 -31.19 -12.59
CA ILE A 33 -17.20 -32.24 -11.91
C ILE A 33 -17.48 -33.56 -12.61
N GLU A 34 -16.46 -34.19 -13.21
CA GLU A 34 -16.59 -35.47 -13.92
C GLU A 34 -16.74 -36.66 -12.95
N ASP A 35 -16.24 -36.55 -11.71
CA ASP A 35 -16.28 -37.63 -10.71
C ASP A 35 -17.62 -37.62 -9.94
N GLU A 36 -18.61 -38.34 -10.49
CA GLU A 36 -19.91 -38.50 -9.83
C GLU A 36 -19.84 -39.32 -8.54
N GLU A 37 -18.85 -40.22 -8.42
CA GLU A 37 -18.65 -40.97 -7.18
C GLU A 37 -18.20 -40.06 -6.06
N TYR A 38 -17.30 -39.12 -6.34
CA TYR A 38 -16.90 -38.07 -5.43
C TYR A 38 -18.10 -37.24 -4.98
N VAL A 39 -18.89 -36.74 -5.92
CA VAL A 39 -20.13 -35.98 -5.63
C VAL A 39 -21.06 -36.75 -4.72
N SER A 40 -21.27 -38.06 -5.01
CA SER A 40 -22.12 -38.93 -4.20
C SER A 40 -21.58 -39.12 -2.76
N ARG A 41 -20.25 -39.28 -2.60
CA ARG A 41 -19.60 -39.39 -1.28
C ARG A 41 -19.78 -38.13 -0.47
N ILE A 42 -19.47 -36.98 -1.06
CA ILE A 42 -19.55 -35.70 -0.38
C ILE A 42 -20.97 -35.36 0.02
N ASN A 43 -21.92 -35.61 -0.84
CA ASN A 43 -23.34 -35.39 -0.56
C ASN A 43 -23.86 -36.11 0.69
N LYS A 44 -23.21 -37.18 1.16
CA LYS A 44 -23.57 -37.82 2.44
C LYS A 44 -23.38 -36.91 3.64
N HIS A 45 -22.44 -35.94 3.52
CA HIS A 45 -22.05 -35.02 4.60
C HIS A 45 -22.72 -33.64 4.47
N LEU A 46 -23.48 -33.38 3.38
CA LEU A 46 -24.08 -32.09 3.12
C LEU A 46 -25.56 -32.07 3.49
N LYS A 47 -26.04 -30.95 4.03
CA LYS A 47 -27.45 -30.63 4.19
C LYS A 47 -28.08 -30.30 2.83
N GLU A 48 -27.50 -29.33 2.15
CA GLU A 48 -27.82 -28.94 0.79
C GLU A 48 -26.89 -29.69 -0.19
N LYS A 49 -27.48 -30.39 -1.17
CA LYS A 49 -26.77 -31.31 -2.05
C LYS A 49 -26.16 -30.55 -3.24
N ILE A 50 -24.94 -30.91 -3.60
CA ILE A 50 -24.29 -30.45 -4.82
C ILE A 50 -24.58 -31.42 -5.97
N SER A 51 -24.52 -30.89 -7.19
CA SER A 51 -24.65 -31.67 -8.44
C SER A 51 -23.34 -31.62 -9.21
N SER A 52 -23.01 -32.69 -9.93
CA SER A 52 -21.87 -32.70 -10.85
C SER A 52 -22.00 -31.66 -11.99
N LYS A 53 -23.19 -31.13 -12.19
CA LYS A 53 -23.49 -30.10 -13.21
C LYS A 53 -23.35 -28.66 -12.68
N ASP A 54 -23.24 -28.47 -11.36
CA ASP A 54 -23.08 -27.15 -10.77
C ASP A 54 -21.69 -26.61 -11.10
N ASP A 55 -21.56 -25.29 -11.10
CA ASP A 55 -20.26 -24.63 -11.31
C ASP A 55 -19.26 -25.04 -10.22
N ILE A 56 -18.10 -25.51 -10.64
CA ILE A 56 -17.07 -26.00 -9.70
C ILE A 56 -16.57 -24.93 -8.75
N ASN A 57 -16.56 -23.64 -9.16
CA ASN A 57 -16.13 -22.56 -8.27
C ASN A 57 -17.17 -22.34 -7.17
N CYS A 58 -18.47 -22.42 -7.50
CA CYS A 58 -19.55 -22.36 -6.51
C CYS A 58 -19.43 -23.51 -5.50
N ILE A 59 -19.18 -24.73 -6.01
CA ILE A 59 -18.99 -25.91 -5.17
C ILE A 59 -17.73 -25.74 -4.28
N CYS A 60 -16.62 -25.26 -4.84
CA CYS A 60 -15.37 -25.06 -4.08
C CYS A 60 -15.56 -24.06 -2.95
N GLU A 61 -16.22 -22.92 -3.19
CA GLU A 61 -16.51 -21.95 -2.14
C GLU A 61 -17.44 -22.55 -1.08
N TYR A 62 -18.57 -23.13 -1.49
CA TYR A 62 -19.55 -23.74 -0.60
C TYR A 62 -18.92 -24.80 0.32
N LEU A 63 -18.20 -25.76 -0.27
CA LEU A 63 -17.55 -26.81 0.50
C LEU A 63 -16.45 -26.29 1.42
N THR A 64 -15.71 -25.26 0.97
CA THR A 64 -14.70 -24.62 1.80
C THR A 64 -15.35 -23.95 3.01
N PHE A 65 -16.42 -23.18 2.81
CA PHE A 65 -17.13 -22.53 3.91
C PHE A 65 -17.69 -23.52 4.93
N LEU A 66 -18.25 -24.64 4.44
CA LEU A 66 -18.79 -25.66 5.33
C LEU A 66 -17.70 -26.32 6.20
N PHE A 67 -16.60 -26.74 5.60
CA PHE A 67 -15.65 -27.64 6.24
C PHE A 67 -14.43 -26.95 6.87
N CYS A 68 -14.11 -25.71 6.51
CA CYS A 68 -13.05 -24.97 7.20
C CYS A 68 -13.49 -24.53 8.61
N ASP A 69 -12.52 -24.27 9.46
CA ASP A 69 -12.74 -23.76 10.82
C ASP A 69 -12.77 -22.23 10.84
N GLU A 70 -12.00 -21.58 9.95
CA GLU A 70 -11.99 -20.14 9.73
C GLU A 70 -11.98 -19.79 8.25
N ILE A 71 -12.62 -18.67 7.90
CA ILE A 71 -12.61 -18.07 6.58
C ILE A 71 -11.94 -16.71 6.69
N ILE A 72 -10.83 -16.51 5.96
CA ILE A 72 -10.15 -15.22 5.93
C ILE A 72 -10.48 -14.52 4.62
N LEU A 73 -11.01 -13.32 4.73
CA LEU A 73 -11.38 -12.46 3.62
C LEU A 73 -10.64 -11.13 3.71
N THR A 74 -10.40 -10.47 2.59
CA THR A 74 -9.62 -9.24 2.55
C THR A 74 -10.41 -8.02 3.01
N ASN A 75 -11.75 -8.03 2.82
CA ASN A 75 -12.60 -6.90 3.16
C ASN A 75 -14.09 -7.30 3.27
N GLU A 76 -14.91 -6.41 3.83
CA GLU A 76 -16.34 -6.64 4.03
C GLU A 76 -17.12 -6.73 2.71
N ASN A 77 -16.77 -5.94 1.69
CA ASN A 77 -17.42 -6.01 0.38
C ASN A 77 -17.24 -7.40 -0.27
N GLN A 78 -16.05 -7.99 -0.11
CA GLN A 78 -15.77 -9.35 -0.56
C GLN A 78 -16.67 -10.36 0.17
N LYS A 79 -16.78 -10.22 1.51
CA LYS A 79 -17.64 -11.08 2.32
C LYS A 79 -19.11 -11.03 1.86
N GLU A 80 -19.64 -9.82 1.77
CA GLU A 80 -21.04 -9.61 1.38
C GLU A 80 -21.30 -10.13 -0.03
N LEU A 81 -20.37 -9.85 -0.97
CA LEU A 81 -20.51 -10.35 -2.34
C LEU A 81 -20.48 -11.87 -2.39
N MET A 82 -19.55 -12.54 -1.72
CA MET A 82 -19.44 -14.00 -1.72
C MET A 82 -20.70 -14.68 -1.13
N ILE A 83 -21.36 -14.03 -0.17
CA ILE A 83 -22.66 -14.48 0.33
C ILE A 83 -23.76 -14.29 -0.73
N ASP A 84 -23.80 -13.12 -1.38
CA ASP A 84 -24.89 -12.74 -2.30
C ASP A 84 -24.88 -13.54 -3.60
N ILE A 85 -23.69 -13.84 -4.13
CA ILE A 85 -23.55 -14.54 -5.42
C ILE A 85 -23.48 -16.06 -5.32
N ASN A 86 -23.26 -16.60 -4.13
CA ASN A 86 -23.19 -18.05 -3.96
C ASN A 86 -24.59 -18.67 -4.10
N PRO A 87 -24.80 -19.68 -4.99
CA PRO A 87 -26.10 -20.28 -5.18
C PRO A 87 -26.58 -21.15 -3.99
N TYR A 88 -25.68 -21.47 -3.07
CA TYR A 88 -25.98 -22.22 -1.84
C TYR A 88 -26.21 -21.28 -0.67
N ASP A 89 -26.99 -21.74 0.32
CA ASP A 89 -27.20 -20.96 1.55
C ASP A 89 -25.96 -21.00 2.45
N VAL A 90 -25.12 -19.99 2.31
CA VAL A 90 -23.83 -19.85 3.02
C VAL A 90 -23.82 -18.73 4.04
N ALA A 91 -24.87 -17.92 4.13
CA ALA A 91 -24.86 -16.67 4.90
C ALA A 91 -24.52 -16.88 6.38
N ASP A 92 -25.21 -17.79 7.05
CA ASP A 92 -24.99 -18.05 8.48
C ASP A 92 -23.57 -18.56 8.73
N ILE A 93 -23.07 -19.47 7.89
CA ILE A 93 -21.75 -20.08 8.04
C ILE A 93 -20.64 -19.07 7.81
N VAL A 94 -20.76 -18.24 6.75
CA VAL A 94 -19.78 -17.21 6.45
C VAL A 94 -19.78 -16.16 7.55
N ASN A 95 -20.96 -15.74 8.04
CA ASN A 95 -21.06 -14.76 9.14
C ASN A 95 -20.46 -15.28 10.45
N GLU A 96 -20.57 -16.57 10.73
CA GLU A 96 -19.98 -17.20 11.92
C GLU A 96 -18.45 -17.33 11.82
N LYS A 97 -17.92 -17.74 10.66
CA LYS A 97 -16.52 -18.14 10.51
C LYS A 97 -15.61 -17.09 9.88
N ALA A 98 -16.18 -16.07 9.21
CA ALA A 98 -15.37 -15.09 8.48
C ALA A 98 -14.67 -14.10 9.39
N ILE A 99 -13.38 -13.91 9.12
CA ILE A 99 -12.52 -12.90 9.73
C ILE A 99 -12.01 -12.02 8.61
N ILE A 100 -12.25 -10.72 8.74
CA ILE A 100 -11.66 -9.74 7.81
C ILE A 100 -10.21 -9.50 8.21
N ASN A 101 -9.31 -9.81 7.30
CA ASN A 101 -7.87 -9.62 7.46
C ASN A 101 -7.32 -8.95 6.20
N THR A 102 -7.36 -7.63 6.19
CA THR A 102 -6.81 -6.83 5.09
C THR A 102 -5.32 -7.08 4.90
N HIS A 103 -4.83 -6.81 3.70
CA HIS A 103 -3.39 -6.87 3.43
C HIS A 103 -2.61 -6.01 4.42
N ARG A 104 -1.61 -6.60 5.06
CA ARG A 104 -0.82 -5.90 6.09
C ARG A 104 0.30 -5.11 5.45
N THR A 105 0.47 -3.90 5.93
CA THR A 105 1.66 -3.11 5.65
C THR A 105 2.89 -3.78 6.28
N LEU A 106 3.96 -3.89 5.52
CA LEU A 106 5.21 -4.45 5.99
C LEU A 106 5.94 -3.48 6.94
N ASP A 107 6.75 -4.04 7.83
CA ASP A 107 7.65 -3.26 8.69
C ASP A 107 8.61 -2.43 7.80
N THR A 108 8.78 -1.16 8.14
CA THR A 108 9.59 -0.18 7.43
C THR A 108 11.01 -0.67 7.12
N LYS A 109 11.59 -1.52 7.97
CA LYS A 109 12.92 -2.09 7.74
C LYS A 109 13.05 -2.83 6.39
N TYR A 110 11.99 -3.45 5.89
CA TYR A 110 12.03 -4.20 4.63
C TYR A 110 12.19 -3.29 3.40
N TYR A 111 11.82 -2.02 3.51
CA TYR A 111 11.96 -1.02 2.44
C TYR A 111 13.43 -0.56 2.25
N TYR A 112 14.32 -0.93 3.15
CA TYR A 112 15.74 -0.54 3.11
C TYR A 112 16.70 -1.71 3.04
N VAL A 113 16.22 -2.94 2.83
CA VAL A 113 17.04 -4.16 2.74
C VAL A 113 17.83 -4.18 1.43
N ASN A 114 17.23 -3.76 0.31
CA ASN A 114 17.85 -3.80 -1.01
C ASN A 114 17.74 -2.42 -1.67
N GLU A 115 18.81 -1.63 -1.61
CA GLU A 115 18.83 -0.30 -2.20
C GLU A 115 18.89 -0.38 -3.73
N SER A 116 17.87 0.16 -4.40
CA SER A 116 17.83 0.25 -5.85
C SER A 116 18.73 1.36 -6.36
N SER A 117 19.48 1.08 -7.43
CA SER A 117 20.29 2.06 -8.16
C SER A 117 19.49 2.86 -9.19
N TYR A 118 18.19 2.61 -9.31
CA TYR A 118 17.31 3.32 -10.26
C TYR A 118 17.30 4.81 -9.97
N LYS A 119 17.42 5.60 -11.03
CA LYS A 119 17.48 7.06 -10.94
C LYS A 119 16.15 7.66 -11.35
N LEU A 120 15.65 8.57 -10.51
CA LEU A 120 14.49 9.40 -10.78
C LEU A 120 14.90 10.72 -11.43
N ASP A 121 13.95 11.40 -12.06
CA ASP A 121 14.15 12.75 -12.60
C ASP A 121 14.21 13.75 -11.42
N GLU A 122 15.35 14.42 -11.27
CA GLU A 122 15.54 15.38 -10.16
C GLU A 122 14.78 16.70 -10.37
N ASN A 123 14.38 17.00 -11.60
CA ASN A 123 13.74 18.26 -11.96
C ASN A 123 12.22 18.19 -12.02
N ARG A 124 11.65 16.98 -12.04
CA ARG A 124 10.22 16.74 -12.18
C ARG A 124 9.66 16.01 -10.98
N LEU A 125 8.34 15.94 -10.88
CA LEU A 125 7.65 15.07 -9.95
C LEU A 125 7.60 13.66 -10.52
N ASN A 126 8.06 12.70 -9.76
CA ASN A 126 8.16 11.31 -10.18
C ASN A 126 6.95 10.52 -9.71
N PHE A 127 6.12 10.12 -10.65
CA PHE A 127 4.97 9.25 -10.42
C PHE A 127 5.38 7.81 -10.68
N GLY A 128 5.13 6.92 -9.72
CA GLY A 128 5.45 5.51 -9.81
C GLY A 128 4.21 4.63 -9.95
N TYR A 129 4.22 3.72 -10.92
CA TYR A 129 3.22 2.66 -11.07
C TYR A 129 3.91 1.31 -11.18
N PHE A 130 3.47 0.35 -10.38
CA PHE A 130 4.02 -1.01 -10.38
C PHE A 130 2.90 -2.00 -10.66
N GLY A 131 2.97 -2.71 -11.76
CA GLY A 131 2.03 -3.79 -12.06
C GLY A 131 1.71 -3.98 -13.52
N ALA A 132 0.97 -5.06 -13.78
CA ALA A 132 0.41 -5.34 -15.08
C ALA A 132 -0.98 -4.71 -15.23
N ILE A 133 -1.35 -4.42 -16.45
CA ILE A 133 -2.70 -4.04 -16.85
C ILE A 133 -3.45 -5.30 -17.30
N TYR A 134 -4.72 -5.36 -16.99
CA TYR A 134 -5.67 -6.37 -17.45
C TYR A 134 -7.08 -5.76 -17.51
N ASN A 135 -8.01 -6.44 -18.16
CA ASN A 135 -9.31 -5.92 -18.58
C ASN A 135 -10.14 -5.12 -17.54
N ALA A 136 -9.93 -5.35 -16.25
CA ALA A 136 -10.65 -4.65 -15.18
C ALA A 136 -9.86 -3.46 -14.58
N ARG A 137 -8.66 -3.20 -15.12
CA ARG A 137 -7.76 -2.12 -14.67
C ARG A 137 -6.98 -1.64 -15.87
N SER A 138 -7.47 -0.57 -16.51
CA SER A 138 -7.03 -0.16 -17.84
C SER A 138 -5.93 0.89 -17.85
N PHE A 139 -5.72 1.61 -16.75
CA PHE A 139 -4.86 2.80 -16.67
C PHE A 139 -5.35 3.99 -17.52
N GLU A 140 -6.52 3.86 -18.17
CA GLU A 140 -7.07 4.90 -19.06
C GLU A 140 -7.46 6.16 -18.30
N ASP A 141 -7.94 6.04 -17.07
CA ASP A 141 -8.31 7.17 -16.23
C ASP A 141 -7.14 8.11 -15.97
N PHE A 142 -5.97 7.54 -15.66
CA PHE A 142 -4.75 8.34 -15.53
C PHE A 142 -4.36 9.01 -16.84
N ILE A 143 -4.39 8.29 -17.97
CA ILE A 143 -4.03 8.81 -19.30
C ILE A 143 -4.94 9.97 -19.66
N ASN A 144 -6.25 9.79 -19.57
CA ASN A 144 -7.24 10.79 -19.93
C ASN A 144 -7.14 12.05 -19.04
N ALA A 145 -6.91 11.85 -17.73
CA ALA A 145 -6.68 12.95 -16.81
C ALA A 145 -5.41 13.73 -17.17
N PHE A 146 -4.30 13.04 -17.46
CA PHE A 146 -3.04 13.65 -17.87
C PHE A 146 -3.20 14.42 -19.19
N ASP A 147 -3.83 13.82 -20.19
CA ASP A 147 -4.01 14.45 -21.51
C ASP A 147 -4.86 15.72 -21.44
N SER A 148 -5.76 15.81 -20.47
CA SER A 148 -6.58 17.00 -20.21
C SER A 148 -5.84 18.16 -19.53
N LEU A 149 -4.59 17.97 -19.11
CA LEU A 149 -3.76 19.01 -18.49
C LEU A 149 -3.23 20.01 -19.51
N ASN A 150 -2.92 21.22 -19.03
CA ASN A 150 -2.13 22.17 -19.81
C ASN A 150 -0.66 21.71 -19.94
N ASP A 151 0.01 22.07 -21.02
CA ASP A 151 1.38 21.64 -21.32
C ASP A 151 2.36 22.01 -20.21
N ASP A 152 2.24 23.21 -19.61
CA ASP A 152 3.06 23.65 -18.48
C ASP A 152 2.99 22.72 -17.25
N LEU A 153 1.87 22.00 -17.06
CA LEU A 153 1.69 21.03 -15.98
C LEU A 153 2.21 19.65 -16.39
N LYS A 154 2.02 19.26 -17.66
CA LYS A 154 2.55 18.01 -18.22
C LYS A 154 4.06 17.94 -18.08
N ASP A 155 4.75 19.05 -18.34
CA ASP A 155 6.21 19.15 -18.25
C ASP A 155 6.77 19.02 -16.82
N LYS A 156 5.92 19.09 -15.81
CA LYS A 156 6.33 18.93 -14.39
C LYS A 156 6.36 17.50 -13.92
N ILE A 157 5.92 16.54 -14.72
CA ILE A 157 5.75 15.13 -14.33
C ILE A 157 6.70 14.26 -15.13
N THR A 158 7.20 13.21 -14.50
CA THR A 158 7.79 12.02 -15.13
C THR A 158 7.08 10.79 -14.57
N LEU A 159 6.56 9.94 -15.46
CA LEU A 159 5.91 8.70 -15.10
C LEU A 159 6.90 7.53 -15.22
N HIS A 160 6.95 6.70 -14.21
CA HIS A 160 7.78 5.49 -14.18
C HIS A 160 6.87 4.28 -14.00
N ILE A 161 6.85 3.40 -14.98
CA ILE A 161 6.04 2.19 -14.98
C ILE A 161 6.96 0.97 -14.90
N PHE A 162 6.73 0.12 -13.91
CA PHE A 162 7.41 -1.17 -13.75
C PHE A 162 6.40 -2.30 -14.02
N THR A 163 6.53 -2.95 -15.18
CA THR A 163 5.49 -3.87 -15.66
C THR A 163 6.05 -5.04 -16.48
N SER A 164 5.34 -6.18 -16.41
CA SER A 164 5.53 -7.30 -17.32
C SER A 164 4.78 -7.16 -18.65
N THR A 165 3.87 -6.19 -18.75
CA THR A 165 3.04 -5.95 -19.94
C THR A 165 3.47 -4.68 -20.72
N LYS A 166 4.78 -4.51 -20.90
CA LYS A 166 5.37 -3.32 -21.53
C LYS A 166 4.75 -2.98 -22.88
N THR A 167 4.62 -3.96 -23.77
CA THR A 167 4.05 -3.76 -25.12
C THR A 167 2.61 -3.24 -25.07
N PHE A 168 1.85 -3.61 -24.05
CA PHE A 168 0.51 -3.10 -23.89
C PHE A 168 0.52 -1.61 -23.53
N PHE A 169 1.39 -1.20 -22.61
CA PHE A 169 1.56 0.21 -22.28
C PHE A 169 2.06 1.05 -23.48
N GLU A 170 2.98 0.51 -24.28
CA GLU A 170 3.45 1.19 -25.51
C GLU A 170 2.33 1.50 -26.50
N GLN A 171 1.27 0.70 -26.51
CA GLN A 171 0.09 0.90 -27.37
C GLN A 171 -0.97 1.81 -26.71
N LEU A 172 -1.04 1.82 -25.40
CA LEU A 172 -2.07 2.52 -24.64
C LEU A 172 -1.74 3.98 -24.37
N LEU A 173 -0.45 4.28 -24.09
CA LEU A 173 -0.03 5.63 -23.72
C LEU A 173 -0.21 6.62 -24.87
N SER A 174 -0.78 7.80 -24.57
CA SER A 174 -0.82 8.90 -25.53
C SER A 174 0.60 9.35 -25.93
N PRO A 175 0.78 9.97 -27.10
CA PRO A 175 2.11 10.42 -27.54
C PRO A 175 2.81 11.37 -26.58
N ASP A 176 2.07 12.23 -25.89
CA ASP A 176 2.63 13.19 -24.95
C ASP A 176 3.02 12.51 -23.64
N LEU A 177 2.18 11.62 -23.13
CA LEU A 177 2.50 10.85 -21.93
C LEU A 177 3.66 9.88 -22.19
N TYR A 178 3.73 9.26 -23.37
CA TYR A 178 4.83 8.35 -23.73
C TYR A 178 6.20 9.03 -23.67
N LYS A 179 6.31 10.31 -24.09
CA LYS A 179 7.56 11.09 -24.08
C LYS A 179 8.15 11.27 -22.69
N ILE A 180 7.30 11.32 -21.66
CA ILE A 180 7.70 11.53 -20.25
C ILE A 180 7.63 10.25 -19.42
N THR A 181 7.37 9.11 -20.08
CA THR A 181 7.22 7.81 -19.40
C THR A 181 8.48 6.96 -19.54
N ASN A 182 8.95 6.45 -18.43
CA ASN A 182 10.00 5.43 -18.35
C ASN A 182 9.37 4.05 -18.15
N LEU A 183 9.34 3.23 -19.20
CA LEU A 183 8.83 1.85 -19.15
C LEU A 183 9.93 0.88 -18.75
N ASN A 184 9.78 0.25 -17.61
CA ASN A 184 10.76 -0.64 -16.97
C ASN A 184 10.22 -2.07 -16.85
N PRO A 185 11.11 -3.09 -16.88
CA PRO A 185 10.73 -4.44 -16.49
C PRO A 185 10.39 -4.50 -14.99
N PRO A 186 9.70 -5.57 -14.54
CA PRO A 186 9.50 -5.81 -13.12
C PRO A 186 10.83 -5.94 -12.38
N VAL A 187 10.88 -5.48 -11.16
CA VAL A 187 12.01 -5.65 -10.25
C VAL A 187 11.68 -6.70 -9.17
N ASN A 188 12.71 -7.19 -8.48
CA ASN A 188 12.46 -8.09 -7.35
C ASN A 188 11.74 -7.37 -6.20
N PHE A 189 11.07 -8.14 -5.34
CA PHE A 189 10.17 -7.60 -4.33
C PHE A 189 10.85 -6.62 -3.35
N LEU A 190 12.04 -6.93 -2.85
CA LEU A 190 12.74 -6.04 -1.93
C LEU A 190 13.25 -4.76 -2.60
N GLU A 191 13.63 -4.84 -3.88
CA GLU A 191 13.96 -3.65 -4.67
C GLU A 191 12.72 -2.80 -4.96
N PHE A 192 11.59 -3.44 -5.27
CA PHE A 192 10.29 -2.76 -5.42
C PHE A 192 9.93 -1.97 -4.16
N LEU A 193 10.01 -2.59 -2.97
CA LEU A 193 9.77 -1.88 -1.71
C LEU A 193 10.69 -0.66 -1.55
N ASN A 194 11.98 -0.80 -1.86
CA ASN A 194 12.90 0.34 -1.80
C ASN A 194 12.56 1.42 -2.82
N LEU A 195 12.20 1.04 -4.04
CA LEU A 195 11.78 1.99 -5.07
C LEU A 195 10.57 2.80 -4.65
N THR A 196 9.57 2.18 -3.99
CA THR A 196 8.38 2.90 -3.54
C THR A 196 8.71 4.07 -2.62
N THR A 197 9.81 4.02 -1.85
CA THR A 197 10.23 5.12 -0.97
C THR A 197 10.88 6.30 -1.70
N LYS A 198 11.13 6.18 -3.00
CA LYS A 198 11.87 7.18 -3.78
C LYS A 198 10.95 8.09 -4.60
N PHE A 199 9.72 7.67 -4.84
CA PHE A 199 8.75 8.41 -5.66
C PHE A 199 8.11 9.57 -4.89
N ASP A 200 7.74 10.61 -5.62
CA ASP A 200 6.93 11.70 -5.06
C ASP A 200 5.48 11.24 -4.84
N VAL A 201 4.97 10.40 -5.76
CA VAL A 201 3.61 9.86 -5.74
C VAL A 201 3.59 8.44 -6.30
N LEU A 202 2.86 7.55 -5.65
CA LEU A 202 2.57 6.20 -6.11
C LEU A 202 1.12 6.09 -6.55
N LEU A 203 0.93 5.56 -7.75
CA LEU A 203 -0.39 5.38 -8.36
C LEU A 203 -0.95 4.01 -8.02
N VAL A 204 -2.18 3.97 -7.55
CA VAL A 204 -2.97 2.75 -7.39
C VAL A 204 -4.36 2.96 -7.94
N GLU A 205 -4.84 2.03 -8.74
CA GLU A 205 -6.14 2.09 -9.40
C GLU A 205 -6.99 0.92 -8.95
N ASP A 206 -8.24 1.19 -8.64
CA ASP A 206 -9.24 0.16 -8.37
C ASP A 206 -9.54 -0.66 -9.62
N SER A 207 -10.09 -1.84 -9.40
CA SER A 207 -10.72 -2.60 -10.46
C SER A 207 -12.17 -2.16 -10.58
N ASP A 208 -12.67 -2.10 -11.81
CA ASP A 208 -14.10 -1.92 -12.05
C ASP A 208 -14.87 -3.14 -11.53
N LYS A 209 -15.92 -2.92 -10.75
CA LYS A 209 -16.79 -3.98 -10.24
C LYS A 209 -17.66 -4.65 -11.31
N GLY A 210 -17.71 -4.05 -12.51
CA GLY A 210 -18.56 -4.52 -13.57
C GLY A 210 -20.06 -4.48 -13.19
N ASN A 211 -20.74 -5.60 -13.31
CA ASN A 211 -22.18 -5.72 -13.01
C ASN A 211 -22.47 -5.99 -11.52
N PHE A 212 -21.47 -6.06 -10.67
CA PHE A 212 -21.70 -6.32 -9.25
C PHE A 212 -22.22 -5.11 -8.49
N LYS A 213 -22.97 -5.41 -7.44
CA LYS A 213 -23.46 -4.41 -6.50
C LYS A 213 -22.32 -3.79 -5.68
N LEU A 214 -21.35 -4.61 -5.28
CA LEU A 214 -20.22 -4.22 -4.46
C LEU A 214 -18.91 -4.56 -5.17
N ASN A 215 -17.89 -3.72 -4.98
CA ASN A 215 -16.52 -4.03 -5.41
C ASN A 215 -15.84 -4.89 -4.34
N PRO A 216 -15.52 -6.17 -4.63
CA PRO A 216 -14.89 -7.05 -3.65
C PRO A 216 -13.36 -6.88 -3.58
N TYR A 217 -12.79 -6.12 -4.51
CA TYR A 217 -11.35 -6.07 -4.70
C TYR A 217 -10.70 -4.99 -3.82
N LEU A 218 -9.53 -5.30 -3.32
CA LEU A 218 -8.62 -4.35 -2.70
C LEU A 218 -7.23 -4.57 -3.30
N PRO A 219 -6.66 -3.58 -4.01
CA PRO A 219 -5.34 -3.73 -4.61
C PRO A 219 -4.27 -4.05 -3.57
N SER A 220 -3.64 -5.23 -3.66
CA SER A 220 -2.61 -5.67 -2.69
C SER A 220 -1.40 -4.72 -2.62
N LYS A 221 -1.06 -4.05 -3.71
CA LYS A 221 0.01 -3.05 -3.75
C LYS A 221 -0.21 -1.87 -2.81
N LEU A 222 -1.48 -1.59 -2.46
CA LEU A 222 -1.78 -0.50 -1.54
C LEU A 222 -1.10 -0.70 -0.19
N SER A 223 -1.09 -1.93 0.35
CA SER A 223 -0.40 -2.23 1.60
C SER A 223 1.11 -2.06 1.51
N ASP A 224 1.70 -2.41 0.35
CA ASP A 224 3.12 -2.19 0.10
C ASP A 224 3.44 -0.70 -0.03
N TYR A 225 2.57 0.10 -0.67
CA TYR A 225 2.74 1.54 -0.78
C TYR A 225 2.58 2.26 0.56
N GLN A 226 1.64 1.83 1.40
CA GLN A 226 1.42 2.41 2.73
C GLN A 226 2.61 2.30 3.68
N GLY A 227 3.51 1.34 3.46
CA GLY A 227 4.76 1.22 4.23
C GLY A 227 5.89 2.12 3.71
N SER A 228 5.69 2.82 2.59
CA SER A 228 6.62 3.81 2.06
C SER A 228 6.25 5.22 2.55
N ASP A 229 7.18 6.16 2.47
CA ASP A 229 6.93 7.58 2.79
C ASP A 229 6.42 8.37 1.56
N ALA A 230 6.18 7.70 0.42
CA ALA A 230 5.64 8.33 -0.78
C ALA A 230 4.15 8.61 -0.63
N ALA A 231 3.69 9.72 -1.20
CA ALA A 231 2.25 9.98 -1.24
C ALA A 231 1.55 8.97 -2.15
N ILE A 232 0.34 8.56 -1.78
CA ILE A 232 -0.47 7.62 -2.54
C ILE A 232 -1.62 8.35 -3.21
N TRP A 233 -1.73 8.21 -4.53
CA TRP A 233 -2.91 8.61 -5.27
C TRP A 233 -3.73 7.40 -5.69
N GLY A 234 -4.93 7.29 -5.11
CA GLY A 234 -5.92 6.27 -5.46
C GLY A 234 -6.90 6.78 -6.51
N ILE A 235 -7.03 6.05 -7.62
CA ILE A 235 -8.13 6.20 -8.58
C ILE A 235 -9.19 5.19 -8.15
N CYS A 236 -10.25 5.66 -7.49
CA CYS A 236 -11.16 4.84 -6.70
C CYS A 236 -12.51 4.67 -7.39
N GLU A 237 -13.04 3.46 -7.38
CA GLU A 237 -14.44 3.22 -7.70
C GLU A 237 -15.32 3.66 -6.51
N GLU A 238 -16.41 4.36 -6.80
CA GLU A 238 -17.32 4.86 -5.76
C GLU A 238 -17.91 3.70 -4.94
N GLY A 239 -17.74 3.78 -3.61
CA GLY A 239 -18.18 2.76 -2.66
C GLY A 239 -17.27 1.54 -2.55
N SER A 240 -16.11 1.54 -3.19
CA SER A 240 -15.08 0.52 -2.96
C SER A 240 -14.44 0.67 -1.58
N ILE A 241 -13.74 -0.38 -1.14
CA ILE A 241 -12.95 -0.32 0.10
C ILE A 241 -11.84 0.73 -0.04
N MET A 242 -11.18 0.82 -1.20
CA MET A 242 -10.13 1.81 -1.42
C MET A 242 -10.69 3.24 -1.36
N ASP A 243 -11.91 3.48 -1.84
CA ASP A 243 -12.58 4.77 -1.71
C ASP A 243 -12.85 5.17 -0.25
N SER A 244 -13.08 4.22 0.63
CA SER A 244 -13.28 4.48 2.06
C SER A 244 -11.99 4.82 2.82
N LEU A 245 -10.81 4.50 2.26
CA LEU A 245 -9.52 4.72 2.92
C LEU A 245 -9.09 6.18 2.87
N ASN A 246 -8.30 6.60 3.85
CA ASN A 246 -7.68 7.93 3.86
C ASN A 246 -6.36 7.87 3.08
N LEU A 247 -6.43 8.16 1.78
CA LEU A 247 -5.26 8.29 0.90
C LEU A 247 -4.87 9.76 0.77
N ASP A 248 -3.60 10.04 0.44
CA ASP A 248 -3.12 11.43 0.28
C ASP A 248 -3.87 12.17 -0.82
N TYR A 249 -4.11 11.47 -1.93
CA TYR A 249 -4.91 11.99 -3.05
C TYR A 249 -5.89 10.92 -3.53
N LYS A 250 -7.08 11.36 -3.92
CA LYS A 250 -8.10 10.49 -4.53
C LYS A 250 -8.73 11.14 -5.74
N SER A 251 -9.06 10.33 -6.73
CA SER A 251 -9.95 10.67 -7.84
C SER A 251 -10.94 9.53 -8.07
N LYS A 252 -12.04 9.83 -8.72
CA LYS A 252 -13.04 8.83 -9.07
C LYS A 252 -12.65 8.09 -10.33
N LEU A 253 -12.87 6.78 -10.35
CA LEU A 253 -12.79 5.96 -11.54
C LEU A 253 -13.81 6.47 -12.59
N ASN A 254 -13.44 6.49 -13.87
CA ASN A 254 -14.24 6.99 -14.99
C ASN A 254 -14.63 8.50 -14.88
N ASP A 255 -13.86 9.31 -14.15
CA ASP A 255 -14.08 10.75 -14.00
C ASP A 255 -12.77 11.53 -14.31
N ILE A 256 -12.65 11.96 -15.56
CA ILE A 256 -11.47 12.68 -16.08
C ILE A 256 -11.23 13.97 -15.30
N ASP A 257 -12.28 14.73 -14.99
CA ASP A 257 -12.16 16.01 -14.26
C ASP A 257 -11.68 15.79 -12.82
N SER A 258 -12.13 14.72 -12.17
CA SER A 258 -11.64 14.32 -10.86
C SER A 258 -10.15 13.95 -10.91
N GLY A 259 -9.74 13.17 -11.91
CA GLY A 259 -8.34 12.81 -12.13
C GLY A 259 -7.46 14.02 -12.41
N LYS A 260 -7.91 14.92 -13.31
CA LYS A 260 -7.22 16.18 -13.59
C LYS A 260 -6.99 17.02 -12.34
N LYS A 261 -8.04 17.24 -11.54
CA LYS A 261 -7.95 18.00 -10.29
C LYS A 261 -6.98 17.35 -9.29
N ALA A 262 -6.94 16.03 -9.24
CA ALA A 262 -5.98 15.32 -8.40
C ALA A 262 -4.54 15.60 -8.84
N ILE A 263 -4.23 15.53 -10.14
CA ILE A 263 -2.88 15.84 -10.66
C ILE A 263 -2.51 17.31 -10.38
N GLU A 264 -3.41 18.25 -10.66
CA GLU A 264 -3.20 19.68 -10.39
C GLU A 264 -2.88 19.93 -8.93
N LYS A 265 -3.65 19.33 -8.02
CA LYS A 265 -3.44 19.42 -6.57
C LYS A 265 -2.09 18.79 -6.14
N ILE A 266 -1.75 17.63 -6.67
CA ILE A 266 -0.46 16.98 -6.40
C ILE A 266 0.70 17.90 -6.78
N ILE A 267 0.63 18.49 -7.98
CA ILE A 267 1.66 19.41 -8.46
C ILE A 267 1.78 20.63 -7.53
N GLU A 268 0.66 21.24 -7.17
CA GLU A 268 0.62 22.40 -6.27
C GLU A 268 1.22 22.06 -4.90
N ASP A 269 0.73 21.00 -4.25
CA ASP A 269 1.17 20.59 -2.92
C ASP A 269 2.66 20.25 -2.88
N LYS A 270 3.14 19.48 -3.86
CA LYS A 270 4.56 19.04 -3.92
C LYS A 270 5.51 20.19 -4.29
N LEU A 271 5.09 21.12 -5.14
CA LEU A 271 5.89 22.33 -5.44
C LEU A 271 5.93 23.27 -4.24
N ASN A 272 4.79 23.46 -3.53
CA ASN A 272 4.75 24.25 -2.32
C ASN A 272 5.63 23.62 -1.23
N LEU A 273 5.61 22.29 -1.09
CA LEU A 273 6.47 21.57 -0.17
C LEU A 273 7.97 21.75 -0.54
N LYS A 274 8.32 21.63 -1.81
CA LYS A 274 9.71 21.89 -2.29
C LYS A 274 10.15 23.34 -2.01
N ASN A 275 9.23 24.30 -2.12
CA ASN A 275 9.49 25.72 -1.82
C ASN A 275 9.58 25.98 -0.31
N SER A 276 8.72 25.37 0.52
CA SER A 276 8.74 25.50 1.97
C SER A 276 9.98 24.84 2.58
N LEU A 277 10.38 23.66 2.07
CA LEU A 277 11.64 23.00 2.47
C LEU A 277 12.87 23.89 2.20
N ASN A 278 12.82 24.72 1.17
CA ASN A 278 13.86 25.74 0.93
C ASN A 278 13.85 26.87 1.97
N THR A 279 12.70 27.17 2.56
CA THR A 279 12.55 28.16 3.66
C THR A 279 12.87 27.52 5.02
N ASP A 280 12.50 26.24 5.22
CA ASP A 280 12.68 25.51 6.48
C ASP A 280 14.12 25.08 6.76
N ILE A 281 15.02 25.12 5.77
CA ILE A 281 16.45 24.89 6.01
C ILE A 281 17.02 25.92 7.02
N LYS A 282 16.49 27.14 7.04
CA LYS A 282 16.85 28.13 8.07
C LYS A 282 16.26 27.77 9.43
N THR A 283 15.05 27.29 9.46
CA THR A 283 14.34 26.85 10.68
C THR A 283 14.98 25.60 11.24
N GLU A 284 15.38 24.64 10.40
CA GLU A 284 16.10 23.43 10.81
C GLU A 284 17.49 23.75 11.39
N GLN A 285 18.25 24.66 10.76
CA GLN A 285 19.51 25.10 11.30
C GLN A 285 19.36 25.80 12.66
N TYR A 286 18.28 26.57 12.84
CA TYR A 286 17.91 27.18 14.11
C TYR A 286 17.60 26.11 15.16
N TYR A 287 16.77 25.13 14.86
CA TYR A 287 16.45 24.06 15.81
C TYR A 287 17.64 23.17 16.15
N ARG A 288 18.55 22.88 15.20
CA ARG A 288 19.81 22.19 15.48
C ARG A 288 20.67 22.96 16.47
N GLN A 289 20.93 24.22 16.16
CA GLN A 289 21.72 25.07 17.06
C GLN A 289 21.08 25.15 18.44
N ARG A 290 19.74 25.15 18.50
CA ARG A 290 19.01 25.19 19.75
C ARG A 290 19.09 23.90 20.53
N ILE A 291 19.00 22.77 19.87
CA ILE A 291 19.19 21.43 20.48
C ILE A 291 20.62 21.29 20.97
N ASP A 292 21.62 21.66 20.18
CA ASP A 292 23.02 21.61 20.56
C ASP A 292 23.28 22.49 21.77
N GLN A 293 22.74 23.72 21.79
CA GLN A 293 22.85 24.63 22.96
C GLN A 293 22.17 24.06 24.21
N LEU A 294 20.99 23.47 24.08
CA LEU A 294 20.28 22.86 25.21
C LEU A 294 20.99 21.60 25.72
N THR A 295 21.50 20.77 24.83
CA THR A 295 22.33 19.62 25.18
C THR A 295 23.59 20.04 25.94
N GLN A 296 24.30 21.04 25.41
CA GLN A 296 25.49 21.61 26.08
C GLN A 296 25.15 22.14 27.48
N LYS A 297 24.02 22.84 27.60
CA LYS A 297 23.56 23.39 28.89
C LYS A 297 23.15 22.31 29.88
N ILE A 298 22.57 21.22 29.40
CA ILE A 298 22.26 20.03 30.22
C ILE A 298 23.54 19.37 30.72
N TYR A 299 24.58 19.22 29.85
CA TYR A 299 25.87 18.69 30.27
C TYR A 299 26.56 19.61 31.33
N GLU A 300 26.50 20.92 31.15
CA GLU A 300 27.01 21.86 32.13
C GLU A 300 26.27 21.73 33.48
N LEU A 301 24.95 21.64 33.47
CA LEU A 301 24.15 21.46 34.69
C LEU A 301 24.40 20.11 35.34
N VAL A 302 24.55 19.03 34.57
CA VAL A 302 24.89 17.70 35.09
C VAL A 302 26.27 17.70 35.71
N ASN A 303 27.27 18.37 35.09
CA ASN A 303 28.63 18.49 35.64
C ASN A 303 28.64 19.32 36.94
N VAL A 304 27.93 20.45 36.97
CA VAL A 304 27.78 21.25 38.20
C VAL A 304 27.08 20.44 39.29
N ALA A 305 25.99 19.77 38.97
CA ALA A 305 25.32 18.89 39.91
C ALA A 305 26.25 17.76 40.41
N GLN A 306 27.00 17.10 39.52
CA GLN A 306 27.97 16.07 39.92
C GLN A 306 29.08 16.59 40.84
N GLU A 307 29.53 17.84 40.67
CA GLU A 307 30.53 18.46 41.57
C GLU A 307 29.93 18.86 42.92
N GLU A 308 28.70 19.36 42.95
CA GLU A 308 27.98 19.64 44.20
C GLU A 308 27.59 18.39 44.94
N PHE A 309 27.20 17.32 44.24
CA PHE A 309 26.70 16.05 44.82
C PHE A 309 27.79 15.07 45.26
N LYS A 310 29.07 15.29 44.89
CA LYS A 310 30.17 14.57 45.54
C LYS A 310 30.20 14.79 47.07
N LYS A 311 29.33 15.66 47.60
CA LYS A 311 29.22 16.01 49.00
C LYS A 311 28.04 15.36 49.73
N ASP A 312 27.08 14.72 49.03
CA ASP A 312 25.91 14.18 49.73
C ASP A 312 25.35 12.92 49.06
N LYS A 313 25.29 11.81 49.80
CA LYS A 313 24.92 10.46 49.30
C LYS A 313 23.46 10.28 48.89
N ASN A 314 22.60 11.27 49.09
CA ASN A 314 21.14 11.13 48.81
C ASN A 314 20.74 11.39 47.36
N TYR A 315 21.66 11.80 46.48
CA TYR A 315 21.35 12.21 45.13
C TYR A 315 21.83 11.26 44.00
N GLU A 316 22.35 10.06 44.39
CA GLU A 316 22.76 9.04 43.37
C GLU A 316 21.60 8.57 42.49
N LEU A 317 20.37 8.57 43.02
CA LEU A 317 19.17 8.20 42.26
C LEU A 317 18.78 9.26 41.22
N GLU A 318 18.87 10.54 41.58
CA GLU A 318 18.52 11.68 40.74
C GLU A 318 19.51 11.84 39.56
N ILE A 319 20.79 11.62 39.82
CA ILE A 319 21.85 11.58 38.78
C ILE A 319 21.62 10.41 37.82
N LYS A 320 21.18 9.27 38.30
CA LYS A 320 20.87 8.11 37.47
C LYS A 320 19.68 8.37 36.56
N GLU A 321 18.66 9.06 37.05
CA GLU A 321 17.47 9.46 36.30
C GLU A 321 17.76 10.50 35.23
N LEU A 322 18.62 11.50 35.54
CA LEU A 322 19.10 12.51 34.60
C LEU A 322 19.97 11.90 33.49
N ASN A 323 20.85 10.96 33.83
CA ASN A 323 21.66 10.25 32.84
C ASN A 323 20.80 9.36 31.91
N LEU A 324 19.74 8.75 32.43
CA LEU A 324 18.77 8.03 31.61
C LEU A 324 18.04 8.98 30.62
N LYS A 325 17.64 10.18 31.06
CA LYS A 325 17.04 11.20 30.19
C LYS A 325 18.01 11.72 29.14
N VAL A 326 19.27 11.91 29.46
CA VAL A 326 20.31 12.30 28.49
C VAL A 326 20.46 11.21 27.41
N ASN A 327 20.56 9.95 27.80
CA ASN A 327 20.63 8.82 26.86
C ASN A 327 19.38 8.70 25.98
N GLU A 328 18.20 8.96 26.55
CA GLU A 328 16.93 8.97 25.80
C GLU A 328 16.90 10.10 24.78
N LEU A 329 17.35 11.29 25.13
CA LEU A 329 17.46 12.42 24.21
C LEU A 329 18.51 12.20 23.12
N GLU A 330 19.63 11.56 23.44
CA GLU A 330 20.65 11.15 22.46
C GLU A 330 20.10 10.11 21.48
N ASN A 331 19.30 9.15 21.95
CA ASN A 331 18.62 8.18 21.10
C ASN A 331 17.60 8.86 20.20
N ILE A 332 16.74 9.73 20.75
CA ILE A 332 15.75 10.51 19.97
C ILE A 332 16.46 11.38 18.92
N ASN A 333 17.55 12.05 19.29
CA ASN A 333 18.34 12.83 18.35
C ASN A 333 18.96 11.96 17.26
N SER A 334 19.46 10.78 17.61
CA SER A 334 19.97 9.78 16.67
C SER A 334 18.85 9.25 15.74
N GLU A 335 17.66 9.00 16.27
CA GLU A 335 16.49 8.60 15.48
C GLU A 335 16.05 9.71 14.52
N ILE A 336 15.98 10.95 14.99
CA ILE A 336 15.69 12.12 14.14
C ILE A 336 16.72 12.25 13.02
N LEU A 337 18.01 12.15 13.35
CA LEU A 337 19.11 12.23 12.40
C LEU A 337 19.13 11.07 11.40
N ASN A 338 18.60 9.92 11.79
CA ASN A 338 18.48 8.73 10.97
C ASN A 338 17.11 8.58 10.29
N SER A 339 16.14 9.43 10.61
CA SER A 339 14.83 9.39 9.99
C SER A 339 14.89 9.63 8.47
N ASN A 340 13.95 9.07 7.76
CA ASN A 340 13.88 9.19 6.29
C ASN A 340 13.68 10.64 5.85
N SER A 341 12.89 11.39 6.58
CA SER A 341 12.67 12.81 6.40
C SER A 341 14.02 13.59 6.51
N TRP A 342 14.83 13.24 7.50
CA TRP A 342 16.15 13.83 7.70
C TRP A 342 17.13 13.43 6.60
N LYS A 343 17.19 12.15 6.21
CA LYS A 343 18.04 11.63 5.13
C LYS A 343 17.63 12.18 3.76
N ALA A 344 16.33 12.35 3.51
CA ALA A 344 15.82 12.99 2.30
C ALA A 344 16.28 14.46 2.22
N THR A 345 16.16 15.20 3.32
CA THR A 345 16.66 16.60 3.39
C THR A 345 18.20 16.68 3.36
N GLU A 346 18.93 15.66 3.82
CA GLU A 346 20.39 15.60 3.71
C GLU A 346 20.86 15.41 2.26
N LYS A 347 20.17 14.59 1.45
CA LYS A 347 20.45 14.47 0.01
C LYS A 347 20.23 15.82 -0.70
N LEU A 348 19.14 16.50 -0.42
CA LEU A 348 18.85 17.84 -0.94
C LEU A 348 19.91 18.88 -0.51
N ARG A 349 20.43 18.78 0.72
CA ARG A 349 21.51 19.65 1.24
C ARG A 349 22.85 19.40 0.54
N LYS A 350 23.21 18.14 0.24
CA LYS A 350 24.42 17.80 -0.52
C LYS A 350 24.38 18.32 -1.95
N ILE A 351 23.19 18.29 -2.57
CA ILE A 351 22.96 18.85 -3.91
C ILE A 351 23.16 20.38 -3.88
N LYS A 352 22.55 21.07 -2.91
CA LYS A 352 22.67 22.54 -2.79
C LYS A 352 24.10 23.02 -2.48
N ARG A 353 24.93 22.21 -1.80
CA ARG A 353 26.35 22.53 -1.55
C ARG A 353 27.24 22.38 -2.79
N LYS A 354 26.79 21.63 -3.82
CA LYS A 354 27.52 21.50 -5.09
C LYS A 354 27.22 22.63 -6.08
N PHE A 355 26.18 23.43 -5.83
CA PHE A 355 25.75 24.55 -6.67
C PHE A 355 26.02 25.93 -6.02
N LYS A 356 26.81 25.99 -4.93
CA LYS A 356 27.49 27.15 -4.40
C LYS A 356 28.99 27.02 -4.68
#